data_8332d7bcfb78a82b1c629ecce3b6744f
#
_entry.id   8332d7bcfb78a82b1c629ecce3b6744f
#
_cell.length_a   1.000
_cell.length_b   1.000
_cell.length_c   1.000
_cell.angle_alpha   90.00
_cell.angle_beta   90.00
_cell.angle_gamma   90.00
#
_symmetry.space_group_name_H-M   'P 1'
#
loop_
_entity.id
_entity.type
_entity.pdbx_description
1 polymer ?
#
loop_
_entity_poly.entity_id
_entity_poly.type
_entity_poly.pdbx_seq_one_letter_code
_entity_poly.pdbx_strand_id
1 'polypeptide(L)'
;MVAKRLGFRRDEALTLGRAVASLNAYSKGVSLGLFRPSPKSLKERRKKLMRGRRLKVDVLRRAVPVTRTPDGLRALSGGRPISPASVQRYLQDKFGDCLAPARAAMRGLARSAPPKTLAASGYTLYVKFRPSVAAGVKGWGARGKLDLNLIRRLTKTSRSRNS
;
A
#
# COMPACT_ATOMS: atom_id res chain seq x y z
N MET A 1 -4.68 -5.01 -2.63
CA MET A 1 -5.04 -6.45 -2.74
C MET A 1 -4.85 -7.20 -1.42
N VAL A 2 -3.69 -7.09 -0.75
CA VAL A 2 -3.42 -7.81 0.53
C VAL A 2 -4.52 -7.55 1.57
N ALA A 3 -4.85 -6.31 1.89
CA ALA A 3 -5.89 -5.99 2.86
C ALA A 3 -7.25 -6.65 2.53
N LYS A 4 -7.60 -6.73 1.22
CA LYS A 4 -8.82 -7.43 0.80
C LYS A 4 -8.76 -8.94 1.07
N ARG A 5 -7.59 -9.56 0.95
CA ARG A 5 -7.37 -10.98 1.29
C ARG A 5 -7.40 -11.23 2.80
N LEU A 6 -7.12 -10.21 3.60
CA LEU A 6 -7.23 -10.23 5.06
C LEU A 6 -8.67 -9.95 5.56
N GLY A 7 -9.67 -9.89 4.67
CA GLY A 7 -11.08 -9.74 5.03
C GLY A 7 -11.61 -8.30 5.02
N PHE A 8 -10.78 -7.30 4.74
CA PHE A 8 -11.25 -5.91 4.65
C PHE A 8 -12.13 -5.68 3.42
N ARG A 9 -13.22 -4.92 3.58
CA ARG A 9 -14.07 -4.51 2.48
C ARG A 9 -13.30 -3.68 1.45
N ARG A 10 -13.85 -3.54 0.25
CA ARG A 10 -13.18 -2.86 -0.87
C ARG A 10 -12.66 -1.47 -0.49
N ASP A 11 -13.50 -0.66 0.11
CA ASP A 11 -13.18 0.74 0.43
C ASP A 11 -12.21 0.86 1.61
N GLU A 12 -12.34 -0.03 2.59
CA GLU A 12 -11.36 -0.15 3.67
C GLU A 12 -9.98 -0.53 3.12
N ALA A 13 -9.94 -1.54 2.25
CA ALA A 13 -8.70 -2.01 1.61
C ALA A 13 -8.05 -0.95 0.72
N LEU A 14 -8.83 -0.08 0.07
CA LEU A 14 -8.32 1.06 -0.71
C LEU A 14 -7.61 2.06 0.20
N THR A 15 -8.27 2.48 1.29
CA THR A 15 -7.70 3.48 2.21
C THR A 15 -6.48 2.94 2.96
N LEU A 16 -6.52 1.68 3.42
CA LEU A 16 -5.39 0.98 4.04
C LEU A 16 -4.20 0.87 3.07
N GLY A 17 -4.46 0.48 1.82
CA GLY A 17 -3.42 0.39 0.79
C GLY A 17 -2.76 1.73 0.50
N ARG A 18 -3.53 2.82 0.45
CA ARG A 18 -3.00 4.17 0.28
C ARG A 18 -2.12 4.59 1.45
N ALA A 19 -2.55 4.33 2.67
CA ALA A 19 -1.78 4.66 3.87
C ALA A 19 -0.44 3.90 3.93
N VAL A 20 -0.45 2.59 3.65
CA VAL A 20 0.78 1.77 3.59
C VAL A 20 1.72 2.29 2.51
N ALA A 21 1.21 2.63 1.31
CA ALA A 21 2.03 3.19 0.24
C ALA A 21 2.70 4.51 0.66
N SER A 22 1.95 5.39 1.33
CA SER A 22 2.49 6.66 1.86
C SER A 22 3.56 6.45 2.92
N LEU A 23 3.34 5.52 3.86
CA LEU A 23 4.33 5.18 4.90
C LEU A 23 5.62 4.61 4.30
N ASN A 24 5.50 3.75 3.29
CA ASN A 24 6.66 3.17 2.60
C ASN A 24 7.41 4.22 1.77
N ALA A 25 6.70 5.11 1.07
CA ALA A 25 7.30 6.22 0.33
C ALA A 25 8.07 7.17 1.26
N TYR A 26 7.49 7.51 2.40
CA TYR A 26 8.15 8.34 3.41
C TYR A 26 9.41 7.67 3.97
N SER A 27 9.31 6.39 4.38
CA SER A 27 10.47 5.65 4.90
C SER A 27 11.61 5.57 3.89
N LYS A 28 11.30 5.33 2.61
CA LYS A 28 12.29 5.32 1.54
C LYS A 28 12.87 6.71 1.30
N GLY A 29 12.06 7.75 1.32
CA GLY A 29 12.52 9.12 1.18
C GLY A 29 13.51 9.54 2.28
N VAL A 30 13.25 9.12 3.52
CA VAL A 30 14.17 9.33 4.64
C VAL A 30 15.48 8.55 4.43
N SER A 31 15.42 7.27 4.03
CA SER A 31 16.61 6.45 3.81
C SER A 31 17.49 6.95 2.66
N LEU A 32 16.92 7.64 1.68
CA LEU A 32 17.62 8.25 0.56
C LEU A 32 18.03 9.71 0.80
N GLY A 33 17.83 10.24 2.02
CA GLY A 33 18.14 11.63 2.34
C GLY A 33 17.20 12.67 1.70
N LEU A 34 16.14 12.23 0.98
CA LEU A 34 15.18 13.13 0.32
C LEU A 34 14.23 13.81 1.31
N PHE A 35 14.01 13.20 2.46
CA PHE A 35 13.19 13.74 3.55
C PHE A 35 13.99 13.76 4.84
N ARG A 36 13.95 14.88 5.54
CA ARG A 36 14.50 14.96 6.90
C ARG A 36 13.57 14.21 7.86
N PRO A 37 14.10 13.37 8.75
CA PRO A 37 13.31 12.78 9.82
C PRO A 37 12.67 13.89 10.66
N SER A 38 11.39 13.74 10.97
CA SER A 38 10.74 14.71 11.88
C SER A 38 11.47 14.76 13.22
N PRO A 39 11.75 15.95 13.78
CA PRO A 39 12.39 16.10 15.09
C PRO A 39 11.70 15.23 16.17
N LYS A 40 12.47 14.73 17.13
CA LYS A 40 11.93 13.90 18.24
C LYS A 40 10.77 14.59 18.96
N SER A 41 10.89 15.89 19.22
CA SER A 41 9.86 16.74 19.83
C SER A 41 8.53 16.72 19.05
N LEU A 42 8.58 16.81 17.71
CA LEU A 42 7.37 16.71 16.87
C LEU A 42 6.79 15.29 16.85
N LYS A 43 7.64 14.26 16.90
CA LYS A 43 7.19 12.87 17.03
C LYS A 43 6.48 12.64 18.34
N GLU A 44 7.02 13.15 19.44
CA GLU A 44 6.43 13.03 20.79
C GLU A 44 5.14 13.83 20.91
N ARG A 45 5.11 15.06 20.40
CA ARG A 45 3.90 15.89 20.37
C ARG A 45 2.78 15.22 19.55
N ARG A 46 3.11 14.65 18.37
CA ARG A 46 2.19 13.82 17.58
C ARG A 46 1.75 12.58 18.34
N LYS A 47 2.67 11.90 19.05
CA LYS A 47 2.37 10.72 19.86
C LYS A 47 1.45 11.07 21.03
N LYS A 48 1.64 12.24 21.67
CA LYS A 48 0.80 12.76 22.76
C LYS A 48 -0.60 13.14 22.26
N LEU A 49 -0.71 13.85 21.15
CA LEU A 49 -1.97 14.15 20.45
C LEU A 49 -2.68 12.89 19.92
N MET A 50 -1.92 11.81 19.67
CA MET A 50 -2.39 10.53 19.17
C MET A 50 -2.72 9.52 20.28
N ARG A 51 -2.43 9.80 21.55
CA ARG A 51 -2.70 8.91 22.70
C ARG A 51 -4.20 8.71 22.98
N GLY A 52 -5.09 9.55 22.45
CA GLY A 52 -6.52 9.36 22.55
C GLY A 52 -7.08 8.48 21.43
N ARG A 53 -7.46 7.23 21.73
CA ARG A 53 -8.43 6.39 21.00
C ARG A 53 -8.24 6.11 19.50
N ARG A 54 -7.03 6.10 18.94
CA ARG A 54 -6.90 5.69 17.54
C ARG A 54 -6.69 4.19 17.41
N LEU A 55 -7.66 3.54 16.80
CA LEU A 55 -7.54 2.16 16.37
C LEU A 55 -6.37 2.05 15.38
N LYS A 56 -5.63 0.95 15.46
CA LYS A 56 -4.56 0.62 14.51
C LYS A 56 -4.87 -0.73 13.88
N VAL A 57 -4.55 -0.85 12.63
CA VAL A 57 -4.66 -2.10 11.87
C VAL A 57 -3.29 -2.41 11.28
N ASP A 58 -2.81 -3.62 11.50
CA ASP A 58 -1.56 -4.07 10.93
C ASP A 58 -1.76 -4.59 9.51
N VAL A 59 -1.12 -3.92 8.55
CA VAL A 59 -1.12 -4.33 7.14
C VAL A 59 0.30 -4.29 6.61
N LEU A 60 0.78 -5.40 6.09
CA LEU A 60 2.15 -5.53 5.55
C LEU A 60 3.22 -5.08 6.56
N ARG A 61 3.10 -5.50 7.81
CA ARG A 61 3.99 -5.15 8.93
C ARG A 61 4.04 -3.63 9.22
N ARG A 62 2.98 -2.91 8.86
CA ARG A 62 2.82 -1.48 9.15
C ARG A 62 1.57 -1.26 10.00
N ALA A 63 1.73 -0.67 11.16
CA ALA A 63 0.61 -0.22 12.01
C ALA A 63 -0.01 1.04 11.38
N VAL A 64 -1.15 0.86 10.72
CA VAL A 64 -1.89 1.92 10.05
C VAL A 64 -2.92 2.50 11.01
N PRO A 65 -2.89 3.80 11.32
CA PRO A 65 -3.94 4.43 12.11
C PRO A 65 -5.25 4.46 11.32
N VAL A 66 -6.34 4.08 11.97
CA VAL A 66 -7.67 4.01 11.37
C VAL A 66 -8.71 4.69 12.25
N THR A 67 -9.84 5.03 11.69
CA THR A 67 -11.05 5.44 12.38
C THR A 67 -12.25 4.67 11.88
N ARG A 68 -13.28 4.52 12.71
CA ARG A 68 -14.58 3.99 12.31
C ARG A 68 -15.41 5.12 11.70
N THR A 69 -16.08 4.83 10.60
CA THR A 69 -17.08 5.68 9.96
C THR A 69 -18.36 4.87 9.76
N PRO A 70 -19.51 5.49 9.46
CA PRO A 70 -20.75 4.75 9.13
C PRO A 70 -20.52 3.70 8.03
N ASP A 71 -19.66 4.00 7.05
CA ASP A 71 -19.34 3.10 5.94
C ASP A 71 -18.23 2.09 6.23
N GLY A 72 -17.74 1.99 7.47
CA GLY A 72 -16.68 1.08 7.90
C GLY A 72 -15.37 1.76 8.26
N LEU A 73 -14.28 0.98 8.29
CA LEU A 73 -12.96 1.48 8.66
C LEU A 73 -12.35 2.37 7.57
N ARG A 74 -11.75 3.47 7.98
CA ARG A 74 -10.97 4.35 7.09
C ARG A 74 -9.59 4.58 7.67
N ALA A 75 -8.55 4.37 6.86
CA ALA A 75 -7.20 4.77 7.23
C ALA A 75 -7.08 6.29 7.34
N LEU A 76 -6.20 6.76 8.21
CA LEU A 76 -5.97 8.19 8.44
C LEU A 76 -4.70 8.66 7.72
N SER A 77 -4.78 9.87 7.16
CA SER A 77 -3.64 10.62 6.65
C SER A 77 -3.69 12.05 7.20
N GLY A 78 -2.62 12.50 7.85
CA GLY A 78 -2.63 13.81 8.52
C GLY A 78 -3.73 13.98 9.58
N GLY A 79 -4.23 12.88 10.14
CA GLY A 79 -5.32 12.90 11.12
C GLY A 79 -6.73 12.86 10.53
N ARG A 80 -6.88 12.93 9.21
CA ARG A 80 -8.18 12.91 8.53
C ARG A 80 -8.43 11.54 7.86
N PRO A 81 -9.68 11.06 7.80
CA PRO A 81 -10.03 9.84 7.07
C PRO A 81 -9.72 9.98 5.58
N ILE A 82 -9.10 8.95 5.02
CA ILE A 82 -8.85 8.89 3.58
C ILE A 82 -10.15 8.54 2.86
N SER A 83 -10.54 9.34 1.88
CA SER A 83 -11.69 9.06 1.02
C SER A 83 -11.38 7.93 0.04
N PRO A 84 -12.17 6.83 -0.01
CA PRO A 84 -12.02 5.78 -1.01
C PRO A 84 -12.15 6.28 -2.44
N ALA A 85 -13.07 7.23 -2.67
CA ALA A 85 -13.29 7.84 -3.99
C ALA A 85 -12.03 8.59 -4.48
N SER A 86 -11.36 9.33 -3.58
CA SER A 86 -10.12 10.02 -3.94
C SER A 86 -8.99 9.05 -4.30
N VAL A 87 -8.90 7.90 -3.59
CA VAL A 87 -7.93 6.86 -3.93
C VAL A 87 -8.25 6.23 -5.28
N GLN A 88 -9.53 5.98 -5.55
CA GLN A 88 -9.96 5.39 -6.82
C GLN A 88 -9.68 6.32 -7.99
N ARG A 89 -9.99 7.62 -7.86
CA ARG A 89 -9.65 8.64 -8.87
C ARG A 89 -8.16 8.68 -9.12
N TYR A 90 -7.34 8.78 -8.08
CA TYR A 90 -5.88 8.74 -8.20
C TYR A 90 -5.37 7.51 -8.96
N LEU A 91 -5.95 6.33 -8.72
CA LEU A 91 -5.56 5.12 -9.43
C LEU A 91 -5.99 5.18 -10.91
N GLN A 92 -7.17 5.74 -11.20
CA GLN A 92 -7.66 5.91 -12.57
C GLN A 92 -6.76 6.88 -13.35
N ASP A 93 -6.48 8.05 -12.77
CA ASP A 93 -5.63 9.07 -13.40
C ASP A 93 -4.22 8.53 -13.67
N LYS A 94 -3.73 7.67 -12.78
CA LYS A 94 -2.39 7.13 -12.88
C LYS A 94 -2.24 5.98 -13.87
N PHE A 95 -3.21 5.09 -13.93
CA PHE A 95 -3.13 3.86 -14.71
C PHE A 95 -3.99 3.89 -15.97
N GLY A 96 -4.97 4.80 -16.08
CA GLY A 96 -5.86 4.87 -17.21
C GLY A 96 -6.42 3.51 -17.61
N ASP A 97 -6.32 3.19 -18.88
CA ASP A 97 -6.78 1.91 -19.46
C ASP A 97 -6.02 0.69 -18.92
N CYS A 98 -4.78 0.89 -18.44
CA CYS A 98 -4.00 -0.17 -17.81
C CYS A 98 -4.51 -0.57 -16.42
N LEU A 99 -5.46 0.16 -15.82
CA LEU A 99 -5.93 -0.10 -14.46
C LEU A 99 -6.64 -1.45 -14.34
N ALA A 100 -7.49 -1.80 -15.28
CA ALA A 100 -8.24 -3.05 -15.26
C ALA A 100 -7.31 -4.28 -15.45
N PRO A 101 -6.41 -4.32 -16.44
CA PRO A 101 -5.41 -5.38 -16.59
C PRO A 101 -4.47 -5.49 -15.37
N ALA A 102 -4.02 -4.36 -14.81
CA ALA A 102 -3.18 -4.35 -13.62
C ALA A 102 -3.91 -4.92 -12.39
N ARG A 103 -5.18 -4.56 -12.21
CA ARG A 103 -6.02 -5.13 -11.14
C ARG A 103 -6.21 -6.64 -11.29
N ALA A 104 -6.39 -7.12 -12.53
CA ALA A 104 -6.53 -8.56 -12.81
C ALA A 104 -5.25 -9.32 -12.48
N ALA A 105 -4.09 -8.87 -12.96
CA ALA A 105 -2.79 -9.45 -12.66
C ALA A 105 -2.49 -9.47 -11.15
N MET A 106 -2.72 -8.35 -10.47
CA MET A 106 -2.54 -8.25 -9.02
C MET A 106 -3.52 -9.12 -8.21
N ARG A 107 -4.73 -9.36 -8.71
CA ARG A 107 -5.66 -10.32 -8.10
C ARG A 107 -5.16 -11.75 -8.24
N GLY A 108 -4.64 -12.12 -9.40
CA GLY A 108 -4.00 -13.42 -9.62
C GLY A 108 -2.87 -13.66 -8.63
N LEU A 109 -1.93 -12.72 -8.55
CA LEU A 109 -0.81 -12.78 -7.60
C LEU A 109 -1.27 -12.83 -6.14
N ALA A 110 -2.30 -12.07 -5.77
CA ALA A 110 -2.84 -12.09 -4.41
C ALA A 110 -3.56 -13.39 -4.04
N ARG A 111 -3.97 -14.20 -5.01
CA ARG A 111 -4.59 -15.51 -4.81
C ARG A 111 -3.60 -16.68 -4.85
N SER A 112 -2.35 -16.43 -5.24
CA SER A 112 -1.33 -17.50 -5.35
C SER A 112 -0.76 -17.93 -3.99
N ALA A 113 -1.14 -17.28 -2.89
CA ALA A 113 -0.70 -17.63 -1.54
C ALA A 113 -1.83 -17.44 -0.52
N PRO A 114 -1.78 -18.17 0.63
CA PRO A 114 -2.66 -17.93 1.75
C PRO A 114 -2.59 -16.48 2.26
N PRO A 115 -3.68 -15.92 2.82
CA PRO A 115 -3.71 -14.51 3.24
C PRO A 115 -2.60 -14.11 4.22
N LYS A 116 -2.29 -14.95 5.21
CA LYS A 116 -1.23 -14.68 6.19
C LYS A 116 0.15 -14.67 5.54
N THR A 117 0.45 -15.67 4.69
CA THR A 117 1.70 -15.74 3.92
C THR A 117 1.85 -14.55 2.98
N LEU A 118 0.77 -14.18 2.29
CA LEU A 118 0.75 -13.01 1.42
C LEU A 118 1.00 -11.71 2.21
N ALA A 119 0.43 -11.57 3.40
CA ALA A 119 0.66 -10.41 4.26
C ALA A 119 2.12 -10.31 4.72
N ALA A 120 2.75 -11.44 5.03
CA ALA A 120 4.15 -11.51 5.43
C ALA A 120 5.12 -11.21 4.28
N SER A 121 4.83 -11.70 3.06
CA SER A 121 5.71 -11.63 1.88
C SER A 121 5.37 -10.49 0.92
N GLY A 122 4.27 -9.78 1.13
CA GLY A 122 3.73 -8.82 0.17
C GLY A 122 4.68 -7.69 -0.21
N TYR A 123 5.53 -7.24 0.71
CA TYR A 123 6.56 -6.25 0.41
C TYR A 123 7.69 -6.83 -0.46
N THR A 124 8.16 -8.02 -0.15
CA THR A 124 9.18 -8.74 -0.94
C THR A 124 8.67 -9.02 -2.36
N LEU A 125 7.42 -9.44 -2.49
CA LEU A 125 6.78 -9.60 -3.79
C LEU A 125 6.72 -8.27 -4.56
N TYR A 126 6.33 -7.18 -3.90
CA TYR A 126 6.30 -5.86 -4.52
C TYR A 126 7.69 -5.43 -5.05
N VAL A 127 8.75 -5.66 -4.29
CA VAL A 127 10.12 -5.33 -4.72
C VAL A 127 10.49 -6.04 -6.03
N LYS A 128 10.01 -7.27 -6.23
CA LYS A 128 10.29 -8.06 -7.44
C LYS A 128 9.68 -7.48 -8.72
N PHE A 129 8.53 -6.83 -8.65
CA PHE A 129 7.83 -6.29 -9.81
C PHE A 129 7.69 -4.76 -9.82
N ARG A 130 8.27 -4.08 -8.83
CA ARG A 130 8.26 -2.61 -8.84
C ARG A 130 9.01 -2.10 -10.06
N PRO A 131 8.51 -1.06 -10.75
CA PRO A 131 9.24 -0.44 -11.83
C PRO A 131 10.60 0.09 -11.35
N SER A 132 11.64 -0.10 -12.15
CA SER A 132 12.87 0.64 -11.98
C SER A 132 12.61 2.11 -12.32
N VAL A 133 13.17 3.02 -11.53
CA VAL A 133 13.05 4.46 -11.74
C VAL A 133 14.44 4.99 -12.03
N ALA A 134 14.58 5.74 -13.10
CA ALA A 134 15.86 6.37 -13.46
C ALA A 134 16.33 7.29 -12.32
N ALA A 135 17.66 7.43 -12.20
CA ALA A 135 18.25 8.33 -11.22
C ALA A 135 17.72 9.76 -11.42
N GLY A 136 17.40 10.46 -10.34
CA GLY A 136 16.87 11.82 -10.37
C GLY A 136 15.35 11.94 -10.58
N VAL A 137 14.64 10.88 -10.94
CA VAL A 137 13.19 10.91 -11.08
C VAL A 137 12.51 10.72 -9.71
N LYS A 138 11.77 11.72 -9.25
CA LYS A 138 11.02 11.65 -7.99
C LYS A 138 9.81 10.71 -8.16
N GLY A 139 9.87 9.57 -7.48
CA GLY A 139 8.77 8.62 -7.33
C GLY A 139 8.46 7.79 -8.59
N TRP A 140 8.48 6.47 -8.45
CA TRP A 140 8.08 5.55 -9.54
C TRP A 140 6.66 5.82 -10.02
N GLY A 141 5.99 6.60 -9.27
CA GLY A 141 4.62 6.91 -9.48
C GLY A 141 4.31 7.83 -10.64
N ALA A 142 5.22 8.63 -11.14
CA ALA A 142 4.90 9.60 -12.17
C ALA A 142 4.83 8.98 -13.57
N ARG A 143 5.68 8.00 -13.89
CA ARG A 143 5.78 7.41 -15.24
C ARG A 143 6.11 5.92 -15.27
N GLY A 144 6.06 5.24 -14.12
CA GLY A 144 6.41 3.82 -14.05
C GLY A 144 5.30 2.94 -14.63
N LYS A 145 5.59 2.25 -15.70
CA LYS A 145 4.70 1.19 -16.22
C LYS A 145 4.92 -0.09 -15.40
N LEU A 146 3.82 -0.69 -14.91
CA LEU A 146 3.88 -2.02 -14.31
C LEU A 146 4.10 -3.07 -15.39
N ASP A 147 5.10 -3.92 -15.22
CA ASP A 147 5.28 -5.10 -16.06
C ASP A 147 4.26 -6.18 -15.65
N LEU A 148 3.15 -6.22 -16.39
CA LEU A 148 2.07 -7.18 -16.15
C LEU A 148 2.49 -8.62 -16.43
N ASN A 149 3.44 -8.85 -17.33
CA ASN A 149 3.94 -10.18 -17.66
C ASN A 149 4.80 -10.72 -16.52
N LEU A 150 5.61 -9.87 -15.92
CA LEU A 150 6.38 -10.21 -14.73
C LEU A 150 5.46 -10.58 -13.56
N ILE A 151 4.39 -9.81 -13.31
CA ILE A 151 3.40 -10.13 -12.27
C ILE A 151 2.73 -11.47 -12.52
N ARG A 152 2.37 -11.77 -13.76
CA ARG A 152 1.78 -13.06 -14.15
C ARG A 152 2.76 -14.21 -13.96
N ARG A 153 4.04 -14.06 -14.33
CA ARG A 153 5.10 -15.05 -14.06
C ARG A 153 5.25 -15.35 -12.59
N LEU A 154 5.31 -14.32 -11.74
CA LEU A 154 5.38 -14.47 -10.28
C LEU A 154 4.16 -15.23 -9.73
N THR A 155 2.99 -15.06 -10.33
CA THR A 155 1.78 -15.80 -9.96
C THR A 155 1.93 -17.30 -10.20
N LYS A 156 2.50 -17.71 -11.35
CA LYS A 156 2.74 -19.12 -11.70
C LYS A 156 3.76 -19.75 -10.75
N THR A 157 4.90 -19.10 -10.54
CA THR A 157 5.97 -19.60 -9.65
C THR A 157 5.50 -19.75 -8.20
N SER A 158 4.64 -18.86 -7.72
CA SER A 158 4.08 -18.97 -6.36
C SER A 158 3.10 -20.13 -6.21
N ARG A 159 2.39 -20.51 -7.26
CA ARG A 159 1.49 -21.68 -7.24
C ARG A 159 2.26 -22.99 -7.21
N SER A 160 3.30 -23.13 -8.02
CA SER A 160 4.13 -24.36 -8.07
C SER A 160 4.86 -24.68 -6.76
N ARG A 161 5.07 -23.70 -5.90
CA ARG A 161 5.70 -23.91 -4.58
C ARG A 161 4.72 -24.30 -3.47
N ASN A 162 3.44 -24.19 -3.72
CA ASN A 162 2.38 -24.47 -2.75
C ASN A 162 1.54 -25.71 -3.15
N SER A 163 1.90 -26.39 -4.22
CA SER A 163 1.42 -27.72 -4.65
C SER A 163 2.42 -28.78 -4.27
#